data_d2a92bec5ec4fce50f841b0271e6cbec
#
_entry.id   d2a92bec5ec4fce50f841b0271e6cbec
#
_cell.length_a   1.000
_cell.length_b   1.000
_cell.length_c   1.000
_cell.angle_alpha   90.00
_cell.angle_beta   90.00
_cell.angle_gamma   90.00
#
_symmetry.space_group_name_H-M   'P 1'
#
loop_
_entity.id
_entity.type
_entity.pdbx_description
1 polymer ?
#
loop_
_entity_poly.entity_id
_entity_poly.type
_entity_poly.pdbx_seq_one_letter_code
_entity_poly.pdbx_strand_id
1 'polypeptide(L)'
;MAALDLKRKLTILSDAAKYDASCASSGTVTRDSKGGKGVGSTDGGMGICHAYAPDGRCISLLKILLTNYCIYDCAYCVNRVSSNVARARFSVDEVVDLTLGFYKRNYIEGLFLSSGIIRTEDYTMEAMVRVARTLRETHDFRGYIHLKLIPEASPELVNQAGLYADRISINVELPREASLATLAPEKDAAGIRKAMGRVRLGVEEGAQRGRRTRAPKFAPAGQSTQMIVGADAAPDGEILARSERLYGAYGLRRVYYSAFSPIPDAAARLPAVRAPLVREHRLYQADWLMRFYGFARAEIVGEGENLDLERDPKLAWALRNRGDFPVDVNTADRERMLRVPGLGVRSVDRLLEVRRLKRLTLEDVRRICRGIAKVKPFIAAADWRPVALADREALPTEPTQMSLF
;
A
#
# COMPACT_ATOMS: atom_id res chain seq x y z
N MET A 1 23.83 17.18 -26.01
CA MET A 1 22.43 17.35 -25.61
C MET A 1 22.40 18.41 -24.51
N ALA A 2 21.53 19.42 -24.61
CA ALA A 2 21.35 20.43 -23.56
C ALA A 2 20.91 19.73 -22.25
N ALA A 3 21.45 20.18 -21.11
CA ALA A 3 21.03 19.67 -19.81
C ALA A 3 19.54 19.94 -19.61
N LEU A 4 18.76 18.94 -19.18
CA LEU A 4 17.35 19.10 -18.86
C LEU A 4 17.21 20.06 -17.68
N ASP A 5 16.29 21.01 -17.77
CA ASP A 5 15.93 21.88 -16.66
C ASP A 5 15.23 21.08 -15.53
N LEU A 6 15.21 21.66 -14.34
CA LEU A 6 14.69 21.01 -13.14
C LEU A 6 13.18 20.66 -13.27
N LYS A 7 12.39 21.52 -13.92
CA LYS A 7 10.96 21.30 -14.14
C LYS A 7 10.73 20.10 -15.05
N ARG A 8 11.50 19.99 -16.12
CA ARG A 8 11.41 18.84 -17.05
C ARG A 8 11.84 17.55 -16.40
N LYS A 9 12.94 17.57 -15.60
CA LYS A 9 13.35 16.40 -14.79
C LYS A 9 12.22 15.98 -13.83
N LEU A 10 11.60 16.93 -13.11
CA LEU A 10 10.51 16.65 -12.19
C LEU A 10 9.32 16.00 -12.90
N THR A 11 8.92 16.51 -14.05
CA THR A 11 7.83 15.92 -14.84
C THR A 11 8.13 14.46 -15.20
N ILE A 12 9.32 14.16 -15.73
CA ILE A 12 9.71 12.81 -16.14
C ILE A 12 9.77 11.87 -14.93
N LEU A 13 10.43 12.29 -13.86
CA LEU A 13 10.73 11.41 -12.72
C LEU A 13 9.55 11.23 -11.75
N SER A 14 8.64 12.18 -11.69
CA SER A 14 7.38 12.01 -10.97
C SER A 14 6.39 11.14 -11.76
N ASP A 15 6.33 11.27 -13.08
CA ASP A 15 5.51 10.38 -13.91
C ASP A 15 6.01 8.93 -13.85
N ALA A 16 7.32 8.72 -13.91
CA ALA A 16 7.91 7.40 -13.72
C ALA A 16 7.62 6.81 -12.33
N ALA A 17 7.51 7.64 -11.29
CA ALA A 17 7.22 7.21 -9.93
C ALA A 17 5.77 6.75 -9.72
N LYS A 18 4.83 7.01 -10.62
CA LYS A 18 3.42 6.58 -10.48
C LYS A 18 3.25 5.07 -10.40
N TYR A 19 4.18 4.32 -10.98
CA TYR A 19 4.17 2.85 -10.95
C TYR A 19 4.63 2.25 -9.61
N ASP A 20 5.27 3.05 -8.75
CA ASP A 20 5.53 2.65 -7.37
C ASP A 20 4.23 2.75 -6.56
N ALA A 21 3.79 1.65 -5.95
CA ALA A 21 2.63 1.70 -5.09
C ALA A 21 2.96 2.51 -3.81
N SER A 22 2.27 3.61 -3.66
CA SER A 22 2.07 4.29 -2.40
C SER A 22 0.57 4.38 -2.19
N CYS A 23 0.11 4.64 -0.98
CA CYS A 23 -1.31 4.70 -0.70
C CYS A 23 -2.04 5.54 -1.76
N ALA A 24 -3.10 4.97 -2.32
CA ALA A 24 -3.95 5.55 -3.34
C ALA A 24 -3.21 5.91 -4.64
N SER A 25 -2.92 4.91 -5.44
CA SER A 25 -2.70 5.06 -6.88
C SER A 25 -4.02 5.36 -7.63
N SER A 26 -5.07 5.74 -6.94
CA SER A 26 -6.30 6.22 -7.51
C SER A 26 -5.99 7.52 -8.23
N GLY A 27 -5.94 7.43 -9.56
CA GLY A 27 -5.81 8.58 -10.41
C GLY A 27 -6.89 9.60 -10.06
N THR A 28 -6.50 10.68 -9.44
CA THR A 28 -7.34 11.88 -9.40
C THR A 28 -7.48 12.34 -10.83
N VAL A 29 -8.70 12.47 -11.29
CA VAL A 29 -8.99 13.12 -12.56
C VAL A 29 -8.38 14.51 -12.48
N THR A 30 -7.31 14.75 -13.24
CA THR A 30 -6.70 16.08 -13.38
C THR A 30 -7.73 17.00 -13.99
N ARG A 31 -8.18 17.99 -13.23
CA ARG A 31 -9.02 19.06 -13.73
C ARG A 31 -8.10 20.10 -14.36
N ASP A 32 -8.18 20.24 -15.69
CA ASP A 32 -7.42 21.24 -16.43
C ASP A 32 -8.07 22.61 -16.23
N SER A 33 -7.30 23.57 -15.73
CA SER A 33 -7.69 25.00 -15.65
C SER A 33 -7.22 25.82 -16.85
N LYS A 34 -6.71 25.17 -17.91
CA LYS A 34 -6.40 25.84 -19.18
C LYS A 34 -7.67 26.41 -19.77
N GLY A 35 -7.73 27.71 -19.91
CA GLY A 35 -8.90 28.44 -20.43
C GLY A 35 -9.55 29.35 -19.40
N GLY A 36 -8.96 29.60 -18.24
CA GLY A 36 -9.36 30.65 -17.30
C GLY A 36 -10.67 30.39 -16.53
N LYS A 37 -11.19 29.18 -16.55
CA LYS A 37 -12.39 28.79 -15.77
C LYS A 37 -12.02 27.89 -14.60
N GLY A 38 -11.88 28.47 -13.41
CA GLY A 38 -11.66 27.78 -12.16
C GLY A 38 -10.22 27.81 -11.66
N VAL A 39 -10.04 27.33 -10.42
CA VAL A 39 -8.74 27.18 -9.75
C VAL A 39 -8.37 25.70 -9.80
N GLY A 40 -7.23 25.33 -10.37
CA GLY A 40 -6.76 23.96 -10.47
C GLY A 40 -5.33 23.88 -11.02
N SER A 41 -4.73 22.67 -10.95
CA SER A 41 -3.41 22.43 -11.53
C SER A 41 -3.53 22.31 -13.06
N THR A 42 -2.72 23.07 -13.78
CA THR A 42 -2.59 22.99 -15.25
C THR A 42 -1.65 21.89 -15.70
N ASP A 43 -0.79 21.40 -14.80
CA ASP A 43 0.17 20.32 -15.05
C ASP A 43 -0.23 19.11 -14.23
N GLY A 44 -0.45 17.96 -14.86
CA GLY A 44 -0.84 16.72 -14.21
C GLY A 44 0.11 16.38 -13.06
N GLY A 45 -0.41 16.33 -11.85
CA GLY A 45 0.14 16.04 -10.55
C GLY A 45 1.66 16.17 -10.42
N MET A 46 2.15 17.18 -9.72
CA MET A 46 3.59 17.43 -9.51
C MET A 46 4.26 16.40 -8.58
N GLY A 47 3.98 15.10 -8.74
CA GLY A 47 4.61 14.04 -7.93
C GLY A 47 4.20 14.02 -6.46
N ILE A 48 3.09 14.68 -6.09
CA ILE A 48 2.57 14.62 -4.73
C ILE A 48 1.65 13.39 -4.60
N CYS A 49 1.97 12.51 -3.66
CA CYS A 49 1.14 11.38 -3.29
C CYS A 49 0.71 11.49 -1.83
N HIS A 50 -0.30 10.71 -1.48
CA HIS A 50 -0.82 10.66 -0.13
C HIS A 50 -0.54 9.30 0.49
N ALA A 51 -0.04 9.29 1.73
CA ALA A 51 0.13 8.11 2.56
C ALA A 51 -0.65 8.27 3.87
N TYR A 52 -1.13 7.16 4.45
CA TYR A 52 -1.80 7.22 5.74
C TYR A 52 -0.86 6.81 6.86
N ALA A 53 -0.74 7.65 7.88
CA ALA A 53 -0.07 7.33 9.12
C ALA A 53 -0.87 6.29 9.92
N PRO A 54 -0.23 5.60 10.90
CA PRO A 54 -0.94 4.63 11.76
C PRO A 54 -2.11 5.23 12.55
N ASP A 55 -2.08 6.52 12.83
CA ASP A 55 -3.15 7.28 13.51
C ASP A 55 -4.30 7.68 12.57
N GLY A 56 -4.21 7.34 11.29
CA GLY A 56 -5.22 7.64 10.26
C GLY A 56 -5.09 9.02 9.62
N ARG A 57 -4.07 9.82 9.96
CA ARG A 57 -3.79 11.08 9.25
C ARG A 57 -3.29 10.81 7.84
N CYS A 58 -3.75 11.63 6.90
CA CYS A 58 -3.23 11.66 5.54
C CYS A 58 -1.94 12.49 5.53
N ILE A 59 -0.85 11.93 5.01
CA ILE A 59 0.46 12.59 4.87
C ILE A 59 0.71 12.80 3.38
N SER A 60 0.97 14.04 2.99
CA SER A 60 1.35 14.39 1.62
C SER A 60 2.87 14.22 1.42
N LEU A 61 3.28 13.49 0.38
CA LEU A 61 4.68 13.18 0.10
C LEU A 61 5.06 13.62 -1.30
N LEU A 62 6.24 14.22 -1.45
CA LEU A 62 6.89 14.32 -2.75
C LEU A 62 7.38 12.93 -3.15
N LYS A 63 6.78 12.35 -4.18
CA LYS A 63 7.09 11.01 -4.67
C LYS A 63 7.80 11.12 -6.01
N ILE A 64 9.09 10.84 -6.01
CA ILE A 64 9.95 10.94 -7.18
C ILE A 64 10.94 9.79 -7.26
N LEU A 65 11.46 9.55 -8.47
CA LEU A 65 12.68 8.77 -8.65
C LEU A 65 13.91 9.69 -8.61
N LEU A 66 15.00 9.21 -8.02
CA LEU A 66 16.32 9.84 -8.19
C LEU A 66 16.74 9.81 -9.66
N THR A 67 16.48 8.67 -10.31
CA THR A 67 16.65 8.50 -11.76
C THR A 67 15.73 7.41 -12.28
N ASN A 68 15.32 7.51 -13.55
CA ASN A 68 14.65 6.44 -14.28
C ASN A 68 15.57 5.75 -15.30
N TYR A 69 16.86 6.08 -15.35
CA TYR A 69 17.84 5.19 -15.94
C TYR A 69 17.96 3.93 -15.11
N CYS A 70 18.02 2.77 -15.74
CA CYS A 70 18.18 1.48 -15.07
C CYS A 70 19.06 0.57 -15.91
N ILE A 71 19.90 -0.23 -15.25
CA ILE A 71 20.70 -1.28 -15.89
C ILE A 71 19.96 -2.62 -15.96
N TYR A 72 18.84 -2.77 -15.23
CA TYR A 72 18.01 -3.97 -15.21
C TYR A 72 16.95 -3.94 -16.33
N ASP A 73 16.59 -5.12 -16.82
CA ASP A 73 15.56 -5.29 -17.86
C ASP A 73 14.31 -6.00 -17.36
N CYS A 74 13.84 -5.67 -16.15
CA CYS A 74 12.62 -6.23 -15.57
C CYS A 74 11.43 -6.05 -16.52
N ALA A 75 10.89 -7.14 -17.06
CA ALA A 75 9.90 -7.10 -18.13
C ALA A 75 8.65 -6.26 -17.82
N TYR A 76 8.23 -6.20 -16.55
CA TYR A 76 7.07 -5.42 -16.08
C TYR A 76 7.36 -3.94 -15.81
N CYS A 77 8.62 -3.51 -15.93
CA CYS A 77 9.02 -2.13 -15.55
C CYS A 77 9.06 -1.22 -16.77
N VAL A 78 8.36 -0.08 -16.69
CA VAL A 78 8.42 0.96 -17.73
C VAL A 78 9.82 1.55 -17.88
N ASN A 79 10.62 1.55 -16.81
CA ASN A 79 11.96 2.11 -16.76
C ASN A 79 13.09 1.08 -17.04
N ARG A 80 12.75 -0.13 -17.53
CA ARG A 80 13.75 -1.15 -17.89
C ARG A 80 14.74 -0.61 -18.93
N VAL A 81 15.93 -1.18 -18.99
CA VAL A 81 17.00 -0.70 -19.89
C VAL A 81 16.59 -0.68 -21.35
N SER A 82 15.82 -1.69 -21.80
CA SER A 82 15.35 -1.81 -23.18
C SER A 82 14.17 -0.86 -23.54
N SER A 83 13.62 -0.15 -22.56
CA SER A 83 12.47 0.74 -22.81
C SER A 83 12.92 2.08 -23.41
N ASN A 84 12.14 2.55 -24.41
CA ASN A 84 12.40 3.82 -25.10
C ASN A 84 11.64 5.00 -24.47
N VAL A 85 11.63 5.12 -23.13
CA VAL A 85 11.01 6.24 -22.43
C VAL A 85 11.99 7.40 -22.21
N ALA A 86 11.44 8.61 -22.05
CA ALA A 86 12.26 9.77 -21.71
C ALA A 86 12.99 9.54 -20.37
N ARG A 87 14.31 9.80 -20.36
CA ARG A 87 15.17 9.54 -19.22
C ARG A 87 15.63 10.84 -18.57
N ALA A 88 15.68 10.82 -17.25
CA ALA A 88 16.21 11.91 -16.46
C ALA A 88 16.94 11.40 -15.20
N ARG A 89 17.73 12.27 -14.59
CA ARG A 89 18.40 12.04 -13.33
C ARG A 89 18.49 13.34 -12.55
N PHE A 90 18.15 13.30 -11.27
CA PHE A 90 18.47 14.35 -10.32
C PHE A 90 19.88 14.16 -9.75
N SER A 91 20.51 15.27 -9.39
CA SER A 91 21.60 15.27 -8.41
C SER A 91 21.03 15.10 -6.99
N VAL A 92 21.90 14.80 -6.03
CA VAL A 92 21.52 14.76 -4.61
C VAL A 92 20.97 16.12 -4.17
N ASP A 93 21.66 17.20 -4.54
CA ASP A 93 21.29 18.56 -4.14
C ASP A 93 19.95 18.98 -4.77
N GLU A 94 19.68 18.63 -6.04
CA GLU A 94 18.38 18.89 -6.66
C GLU A 94 17.22 18.23 -5.91
N VAL A 95 17.39 16.98 -5.41
CA VAL A 95 16.35 16.30 -4.62
C VAL A 95 16.17 16.97 -3.26
N VAL A 96 17.27 17.34 -2.60
CA VAL A 96 17.24 18.05 -1.32
C VAL A 96 16.53 19.40 -1.47
N ASP A 97 16.93 20.20 -2.46
CA ASP A 97 16.34 21.55 -2.70
C ASP A 97 14.85 21.47 -3.05
N LEU A 98 14.45 20.52 -3.91
CA LEU A 98 13.05 20.26 -4.22
C LEU A 98 12.26 19.89 -2.96
N THR A 99 12.78 18.96 -2.15
CA THR A 99 12.11 18.52 -0.92
C THR A 99 11.92 19.68 0.05
N LEU A 100 12.97 20.45 0.31
CA LEU A 100 12.92 21.61 1.20
C LEU A 100 12.01 22.72 0.65
N GLY A 101 12.07 22.98 -0.66
CA GLY A 101 11.25 23.99 -1.32
C GLY A 101 9.76 23.68 -1.23
N PHE A 102 9.36 22.42 -1.47
CA PHE A 102 7.96 21.99 -1.35
C PHE A 102 7.50 21.95 0.11
N TYR A 103 8.35 21.50 1.02
CA TYR A 103 8.05 21.44 2.45
C TYR A 103 7.84 22.84 3.05
N LYS A 104 8.74 23.79 2.78
CA LYS A 104 8.63 25.18 3.27
C LYS A 104 7.37 25.89 2.77
N ARG A 105 6.83 25.48 1.60
CA ARG A 105 5.56 25.99 1.03
C ARG A 105 4.33 25.22 1.50
N ASN A 106 4.46 24.26 2.42
CA ASN A 106 3.39 23.39 2.92
C ASN A 106 2.69 22.56 1.83
N TYR A 107 3.38 22.22 0.74
CA TYR A 107 2.84 21.33 -0.28
C TYR A 107 2.96 19.86 0.10
N ILE A 108 3.98 19.54 0.89
CA ILE A 108 4.28 18.18 1.34
C ILE A 108 4.66 18.16 2.82
N GLU A 109 4.48 17.00 3.45
CA GLU A 109 4.93 16.68 4.80
C GLU A 109 6.17 15.77 4.78
N GLY A 110 6.59 15.29 3.60
CA GLY A 110 7.75 14.42 3.49
C GLY A 110 8.13 14.05 2.07
N LEU A 111 9.13 13.17 1.97
CA LEU A 111 9.71 12.64 0.74
C LEU A 111 9.47 11.13 0.65
N PHE A 112 9.04 10.64 -0.51
CA PHE A 112 9.14 9.24 -0.92
C PHE A 112 10.11 9.14 -2.09
N LEU A 113 11.29 8.56 -1.84
CA LEU A 113 12.35 8.45 -2.82
C LEU A 113 12.55 7.00 -3.23
N SER A 114 12.50 6.76 -4.54
CA SER A 114 12.88 5.51 -5.19
C SER A 114 13.90 5.79 -6.30
N SER A 115 14.37 4.77 -7.01
CA SER A 115 15.31 4.95 -8.11
C SER A 115 15.29 3.76 -9.08
N GLY A 116 15.56 3.99 -10.34
CA GLY A 116 16.21 3.01 -11.20
C GLY A 116 17.65 2.80 -10.76
N ILE A 117 18.28 1.72 -11.19
CA ILE A 117 19.64 1.34 -10.79
C ILE A 117 20.62 1.75 -11.90
N ILE A 118 21.58 2.61 -11.57
CA ILE A 118 22.62 3.05 -12.49
C ILE A 118 24.00 2.61 -12.01
N ARG A 119 24.87 2.21 -12.94
CA ARG A 119 26.22 1.68 -12.68
C ARG A 119 26.18 0.41 -11.83
N THR A 120 25.98 0.56 -10.49
CA THR A 120 25.81 -0.54 -9.54
C THR A 120 24.71 -0.21 -8.55
N GLU A 121 24.25 -1.22 -7.84
CA GLU A 121 23.26 -1.13 -6.76
C GLU A 121 23.76 -0.21 -5.64
N ASP A 122 25.02 -0.42 -5.21
CA ASP A 122 25.65 0.38 -4.15
C ASP A 122 25.81 1.84 -4.56
N TYR A 123 26.27 2.11 -5.79
CA TYR A 123 26.39 3.48 -6.28
C TYR A 123 25.07 4.25 -6.22
N THR A 124 23.99 3.57 -6.60
CA THR A 124 22.66 4.18 -6.61
C THR A 124 22.12 4.33 -5.19
N MET A 125 22.29 3.29 -4.37
CA MET A 125 21.82 3.30 -2.98
C MET A 125 22.55 4.33 -2.14
N GLU A 126 23.87 4.51 -2.34
CA GLU A 126 24.68 5.55 -1.69
C GLU A 126 24.15 6.96 -1.98
N ALA A 127 23.77 7.23 -3.23
CA ALA A 127 23.18 8.52 -3.60
C ALA A 127 21.84 8.75 -2.89
N MET A 128 20.99 7.73 -2.77
CA MET A 128 19.71 7.82 -2.04
C MET A 128 19.92 8.02 -0.54
N VAL A 129 20.87 7.31 0.07
CA VAL A 129 21.26 7.49 1.48
C VAL A 129 21.79 8.89 1.72
N ARG A 130 22.61 9.41 0.81
CA ARG A 130 23.17 10.76 0.88
C ARG A 130 22.09 11.84 0.86
N VAL A 131 21.03 11.68 0.04
CA VAL A 131 19.85 12.59 0.08
C VAL A 131 19.25 12.60 1.49
N ALA A 132 18.94 11.44 2.05
CA ALA A 132 18.30 11.35 3.36
C ALA A 132 19.21 11.87 4.48
N ARG A 133 20.50 11.57 4.42
CA ARG A 133 21.51 12.09 5.37
C ARG A 133 21.60 13.62 5.31
N THR A 134 21.75 14.20 4.11
CA THR A 134 21.85 15.66 3.94
C THR A 134 20.59 16.36 4.48
N LEU A 135 19.40 15.82 4.18
CA LEU A 135 18.15 16.35 4.74
C LEU A 135 18.18 16.33 6.27
N ARG A 136 18.61 15.24 6.91
CA ARG A 136 18.60 15.08 8.37
C ARG A 136 19.71 15.88 9.06
N GLU A 137 20.97 15.73 8.59
CA GLU A 137 22.14 16.26 9.28
C GLU A 137 22.44 17.70 8.92
N THR A 138 22.30 18.09 7.64
CA THR A 138 22.65 19.44 7.19
C THR A 138 21.48 20.42 7.35
N HIS A 139 20.25 19.95 7.08
CA HIS A 139 19.07 20.83 7.05
C HIS A 139 18.12 20.63 8.23
N ASP A 140 18.43 19.73 9.17
CA ASP A 140 17.58 19.39 10.31
C ASP A 140 16.11 19.10 9.90
N PHE A 141 15.93 18.46 8.75
CA PHE A 141 14.63 18.17 8.18
C PHE A 141 13.86 17.20 9.07
N ARG A 142 12.72 17.62 9.59
CA ARG A 142 11.86 16.85 10.51
C ARG A 142 10.66 16.20 9.82
N GLY A 143 10.49 16.42 8.50
CA GLY A 143 9.44 15.78 7.71
C GLY A 143 9.69 14.28 7.55
N TYR A 144 8.67 13.59 7.06
CA TYR A 144 8.70 12.14 6.86
C TYR A 144 9.59 11.75 5.68
N ILE A 145 10.45 10.74 5.84
CA ILE A 145 11.27 10.19 4.75
C ILE A 145 10.96 8.71 4.58
N HIS A 146 10.50 8.34 3.38
CA HIS A 146 10.32 6.97 2.96
C HIS A 146 11.33 6.64 1.85
N LEU A 147 12.23 5.68 2.09
CA LEU A 147 13.17 5.19 1.10
C LEU A 147 12.75 3.81 0.59
N LYS A 148 12.76 3.66 -0.74
CA LYS A 148 12.64 2.35 -1.38
C LYS A 148 14.05 1.81 -1.63
N LEU A 149 14.45 0.81 -0.85
CA LEU A 149 15.78 0.23 -0.92
C LEU A 149 15.97 -0.61 -2.19
N ILE A 150 17.21 -0.70 -2.60
CA ILE A 150 17.72 -1.66 -3.58
C ILE A 150 18.16 -2.89 -2.78
N PRO A 151 17.50 -4.06 -2.95
CA PRO A 151 17.76 -5.24 -2.10
C PRO A 151 19.17 -5.78 -2.18
N GLU A 152 19.78 -5.62 -3.36
CA GLU A 152 21.11 -6.11 -3.70
C GLU A 152 22.25 -5.19 -3.22
N ALA A 153 21.91 -4.02 -2.65
CA ALA A 153 22.90 -3.11 -2.07
C ALA A 153 23.54 -3.68 -0.81
N SER A 154 24.75 -3.18 -0.50
CA SER A 154 25.54 -3.63 0.64
C SER A 154 24.80 -3.45 1.97
N PRO A 155 25.05 -4.34 2.94
CA PRO A 155 24.46 -4.28 4.27
C PRO A 155 24.64 -2.93 4.97
N GLU A 156 25.77 -2.30 4.76
CA GLU A 156 26.17 -1.03 5.34
C GLU A 156 25.26 0.09 4.85
N LEU A 157 24.93 0.12 3.57
CA LEU A 157 24.01 1.10 2.96
C LEU A 157 22.56 0.88 3.40
N VAL A 158 22.15 -0.38 3.53
CA VAL A 158 20.83 -0.72 4.10
C VAL A 158 20.70 -0.23 5.54
N ASN A 159 21.74 -0.41 6.36
CA ASN A 159 21.76 0.07 7.73
C ASN A 159 21.75 1.60 7.80
N GLN A 160 22.55 2.28 6.98
CA GLN A 160 22.55 3.75 6.91
C GLN A 160 21.18 4.30 6.50
N ALA A 161 20.54 3.69 5.49
CA ALA A 161 19.19 4.09 5.10
C ALA A 161 18.21 4.01 6.27
N GLY A 162 18.28 2.96 7.10
CA GLY A 162 17.43 2.78 8.27
C GLY A 162 17.60 3.84 9.34
N LEU A 163 18.79 4.43 9.48
CA LEU A 163 19.06 5.49 10.45
C LEU A 163 18.46 6.84 10.03
N TYR A 164 18.33 7.10 8.72
CA TYR A 164 17.86 8.38 8.19
C TYR A 164 16.40 8.38 7.72
N ALA A 165 15.84 7.19 7.39
CA ALA A 165 14.47 7.06 6.94
C ALA A 165 13.51 6.74 8.08
N ASP A 166 12.27 7.27 8.00
CA ASP A 166 11.20 6.85 8.90
C ASP A 166 10.61 5.52 8.49
N ARG A 167 10.49 5.27 7.19
CA ARG A 167 10.03 4.01 6.61
C ARG A 167 10.95 3.53 5.51
N ILE A 168 11.08 2.22 5.45
CA ILE A 168 11.77 1.52 4.40
C ILE A 168 10.78 0.64 3.64
N SER A 169 10.92 0.56 2.32
CA SER A 169 10.27 -0.46 1.52
C SER A 169 11.28 -1.24 0.69
N ILE A 170 11.05 -2.56 0.62
CA ILE A 170 11.78 -3.49 -0.25
C ILE A 170 10.73 -4.27 -1.01
N ASN A 171 10.71 -4.15 -2.33
CA ASN A 171 9.69 -4.81 -3.13
C ASN A 171 9.99 -6.29 -3.31
N VAL A 172 8.99 -7.15 -3.08
CA VAL A 172 9.04 -8.56 -3.49
C VAL A 172 8.64 -8.75 -4.94
N GLU A 173 8.11 -7.71 -5.56
CA GLU A 173 7.69 -7.55 -6.96
C GLU A 173 6.57 -8.48 -7.37
N LEU A 174 6.75 -9.80 -7.30
CA LEU A 174 5.81 -10.79 -7.78
C LEU A 174 5.42 -11.80 -6.69
N PRO A 175 4.23 -12.41 -6.77
CA PRO A 175 3.79 -13.43 -5.81
C PRO A 175 4.68 -14.66 -5.81
N ARG A 176 5.13 -15.08 -7.00
CA ARG A 176 5.92 -16.30 -7.23
C ARG A 176 7.38 -15.98 -7.50
N GLU A 177 8.30 -16.72 -6.87
CA GLU A 177 9.73 -16.59 -7.14
C GLU A 177 10.09 -17.06 -8.56
N ALA A 178 9.39 -18.07 -9.08
CA ALA A 178 9.55 -18.52 -10.46
C ALA A 178 9.15 -17.42 -11.48
N SER A 179 8.08 -16.67 -11.18
CA SER A 179 7.69 -15.52 -12.01
C SER A 179 8.72 -14.40 -11.93
N LEU A 180 9.32 -14.17 -10.74
CA LEU A 180 10.38 -13.19 -10.58
C LEU A 180 11.61 -13.57 -11.42
N ALA A 181 12.07 -14.82 -11.34
CA ALA A 181 13.20 -15.31 -12.12
C ALA A 181 12.98 -15.19 -13.64
N THR A 182 11.71 -15.32 -14.09
CA THR A 182 11.37 -15.21 -15.51
C THR A 182 11.22 -13.75 -15.98
N LEU A 183 10.60 -12.89 -15.17
CA LEU A 183 10.21 -11.52 -15.56
C LEU A 183 11.23 -10.46 -15.11
N ALA A 184 12.14 -10.79 -14.19
CA ALA A 184 13.18 -9.90 -13.68
C ALA A 184 14.41 -10.74 -13.27
N PRO A 185 15.13 -11.36 -14.23
CA PRO A 185 16.20 -12.30 -13.95
C PRO A 185 17.39 -11.69 -13.19
N GLU A 186 17.56 -10.38 -13.24
CA GLU A 186 18.61 -9.66 -12.49
C GLU A 186 18.27 -9.52 -10.99
N LYS A 187 17.02 -9.80 -10.57
CA LYS A 187 16.62 -9.72 -9.18
C LYS A 187 16.73 -11.07 -8.48
N ASP A 188 17.41 -11.05 -7.33
CA ASP A 188 17.58 -12.25 -6.49
C ASP A 188 16.53 -12.30 -5.36
N ALA A 189 15.64 -13.30 -5.41
CA ALA A 189 14.65 -13.53 -4.35
C ALA A 189 15.29 -13.80 -2.97
N ALA A 190 16.47 -14.43 -2.94
CA ALA A 190 17.19 -14.68 -1.69
C ALA A 190 17.80 -13.39 -1.13
N GLY A 191 18.37 -12.54 -2.00
CA GLY A 191 18.85 -11.20 -1.66
C GLY A 191 17.75 -10.32 -1.10
N ILE A 192 16.57 -10.30 -1.75
CA ILE A 192 15.38 -9.59 -1.25
C ILE A 192 15.02 -10.05 0.17
N ARG A 193 14.95 -11.38 0.41
CA ARG A 193 14.65 -11.93 1.74
C ARG A 193 15.69 -11.54 2.79
N LYS A 194 16.99 -11.61 2.45
CA LYS A 194 18.09 -11.20 3.35
C LYS A 194 17.98 -9.72 3.72
N ALA A 195 17.74 -8.85 2.74
CA ALA A 195 17.59 -7.42 2.98
C ALA A 195 16.37 -7.12 3.87
N MET A 196 15.21 -7.76 3.62
CA MET A 196 14.03 -7.62 4.46
C MET A 196 14.27 -8.12 5.90
N GLY A 197 14.97 -9.23 6.07
CA GLY A 197 15.36 -9.77 7.38
C GLY A 197 16.26 -8.82 8.17
N ARG A 198 17.24 -8.21 7.50
CA ARG A 198 18.14 -7.20 8.09
C ARG A 198 17.37 -5.97 8.56
N VAL A 199 16.46 -5.45 7.74
CA VAL A 199 15.63 -4.30 8.12
C VAL A 199 14.74 -4.66 9.33
N ARG A 200 14.17 -5.87 9.38
CA ARG A 200 13.41 -6.33 10.55
C ARG A 200 14.27 -6.28 11.82
N LEU A 201 15.46 -6.88 11.81
CA LEU A 201 16.36 -6.87 12.95
C LEU A 201 16.72 -5.43 13.38
N GLY A 202 17.05 -4.56 12.44
CA GLY A 202 17.33 -3.15 12.73
C GLY A 202 16.16 -2.42 13.40
N VAL A 203 14.92 -2.68 12.96
CA VAL A 203 13.70 -2.11 13.56
C VAL A 203 13.49 -2.65 14.99
N GLU A 204 13.65 -3.96 15.21
CA GLU A 204 13.49 -4.60 16.52
C GLU A 204 14.56 -4.11 17.51
N GLU A 205 15.83 -4.06 17.11
CA GLU A 205 16.92 -3.51 17.91
C GLU A 205 16.74 -2.02 18.20
N GLY A 206 16.35 -1.24 17.20
CA GLY A 206 16.08 0.19 17.34
C GLY A 206 14.95 0.47 18.34
N ALA A 207 13.92 -0.37 18.37
CA ALA A 207 12.81 -0.28 19.32
C ALA A 207 13.27 -0.61 20.76
N GLN A 208 14.18 -1.56 20.93
CA GLN A 208 14.76 -1.90 22.24
C GLN A 208 15.71 -0.82 22.76
N ARG A 209 16.59 -0.30 21.90
CA ARG A 209 17.53 0.78 22.24
C ARG A 209 16.80 2.10 22.55
N GLY A 210 15.79 2.47 21.78
CA GLY A 210 15.04 3.71 21.95
C GLY A 210 14.27 3.83 23.27
N ARG A 211 14.16 2.75 24.04
CA ARG A 211 13.67 2.76 25.42
C ARG A 211 14.75 3.16 26.42
N ARG A 212 16.04 3.09 26.06
CA ARG A 212 17.19 3.28 26.94
C ARG A 212 18.09 4.45 26.57
N THR A 213 18.04 4.94 25.34
CA THR A 213 18.95 5.97 24.82
C THR A 213 18.24 7.00 23.95
N ARG A 214 18.84 8.19 23.77
CA ARG A 214 18.41 9.22 22.80
C ARG A 214 18.88 8.93 21.36
N ALA A 215 19.41 7.73 21.08
CA ALA A 215 19.89 7.38 19.75
C ALA A 215 18.78 7.43 18.69
N PRO A 216 19.11 7.74 17.42
CA PRO A 216 18.15 7.70 16.32
C PRO A 216 17.49 6.33 16.23
N LYS A 217 16.16 6.31 16.08
CA LYS A 217 15.42 5.06 15.90
C LYS A 217 15.58 4.58 14.46
N PHE A 218 15.91 3.33 14.28
CA PHE A 218 16.00 2.72 12.97
C PHE A 218 14.60 2.54 12.34
N ALA A 219 14.32 3.19 11.22
CA ALA A 219 13.09 3.13 10.47
C ALA A 219 11.82 3.02 11.37
N PRO A 220 11.51 4.00 12.20
CA PRO A 220 10.49 3.90 13.26
C PRO A 220 9.07 3.61 12.74
N ALA A 221 8.75 3.95 11.49
CA ALA A 221 7.50 3.58 10.85
C ALA A 221 7.54 2.17 10.22
N GLY A 222 8.65 1.44 10.41
CA GLY A 222 8.82 0.05 9.98
C GLY A 222 9.06 -0.13 8.50
N GLN A 223 8.95 -1.39 8.04
CA GLN A 223 9.10 -1.71 6.63
C GLN A 223 7.78 -2.09 5.95
N SER A 224 7.77 -1.92 4.63
CA SER A 224 6.68 -2.34 3.74
C SER A 224 7.23 -2.97 2.47
N THR A 225 6.36 -3.60 1.70
CA THR A 225 6.67 -4.17 0.39
C THR A 225 5.59 -3.85 -0.62
N GLN A 226 5.90 -4.04 -1.90
CA GLN A 226 4.94 -3.97 -3.00
C GLN A 226 4.94 -5.29 -3.75
N MET A 227 3.75 -5.71 -4.20
CA MET A 227 3.52 -6.88 -5.03
C MET A 227 2.67 -6.49 -6.24
N ILE A 228 3.14 -6.83 -7.43
CA ILE A 228 2.43 -6.59 -8.68
C ILE A 228 1.42 -7.72 -8.86
N VAL A 229 0.16 -7.34 -9.13
CA VAL A 229 -0.97 -8.26 -9.28
C VAL A 229 -1.37 -8.36 -10.74
N GLY A 230 -1.41 -9.57 -11.27
CA GLY A 230 -1.84 -9.82 -12.63
C GLY A 230 -0.76 -9.60 -13.71
N ALA A 231 0.52 -9.48 -13.32
CA ALA A 231 1.63 -9.63 -14.26
C ALA A 231 1.95 -11.10 -14.55
N ASP A 232 1.52 -11.98 -13.65
CA ASP A 232 1.54 -13.43 -13.81
C ASP A 232 0.16 -14.04 -13.51
N ALA A 233 0.02 -15.35 -13.65
CA ALA A 233 -1.24 -16.08 -13.44
C ALA A 233 -1.50 -16.46 -11.97
N ALA A 234 -0.83 -15.81 -10.98
CA ALA A 234 -1.04 -16.13 -9.58
C ALA A 234 -2.48 -15.79 -9.14
N PRO A 235 -3.22 -16.74 -8.53
CA PRO A 235 -4.53 -16.49 -7.98
C PRO A 235 -4.46 -15.66 -6.69
N ASP A 236 -5.55 -15.01 -6.32
CA ASP A 236 -5.60 -14.12 -5.16
C ASP A 236 -5.31 -14.83 -3.85
N GLY A 237 -5.72 -16.09 -3.72
CA GLY A 237 -5.41 -16.91 -2.54
C GLY A 237 -3.91 -17.12 -2.33
N GLU A 238 -3.14 -17.32 -3.40
CA GLU A 238 -1.69 -17.43 -3.35
C GLU A 238 -1.02 -16.07 -3.02
N ILE A 239 -1.54 -14.98 -3.60
CA ILE A 239 -1.08 -13.61 -3.31
C ILE A 239 -1.26 -13.30 -1.82
N LEU A 240 -2.42 -13.60 -1.24
CA LEU A 240 -2.70 -13.40 0.18
C LEU A 240 -1.89 -14.33 1.08
N ALA A 241 -1.68 -15.59 0.68
CA ALA A 241 -0.81 -16.53 1.41
C ALA A 241 0.65 -16.03 1.43
N ARG A 242 1.14 -15.45 0.33
CA ARG A 242 2.45 -14.81 0.29
C ARG A 242 2.49 -13.60 1.24
N SER A 243 1.45 -12.77 1.25
CA SER A 243 1.36 -11.60 2.14
C SER A 243 1.34 -12.00 3.61
N GLU A 244 0.58 -13.02 3.99
CA GLU A 244 0.52 -13.57 5.35
C GLU A 244 1.92 -14.03 5.82
N ARG A 245 2.64 -14.79 4.99
CA ARG A 245 4.03 -15.19 5.28
C ARG A 245 4.96 -13.99 5.44
N LEU A 246 4.84 -12.97 4.60
CA LEU A 246 5.66 -11.77 4.67
C LEU A 246 5.40 -10.95 5.94
N TYR A 247 4.15 -10.83 6.38
CA TYR A 247 3.81 -10.20 7.66
C TYR A 247 4.45 -10.92 8.83
N GLY A 248 4.31 -12.25 8.89
CA GLY A 248 4.88 -13.05 9.98
C GLY A 248 6.41 -13.09 9.97
N ALA A 249 7.03 -13.30 8.80
CA ALA A 249 8.47 -13.46 8.68
C ALA A 249 9.26 -12.16 8.85
N TYR A 250 8.73 -11.01 8.40
CA TYR A 250 9.50 -9.75 8.35
C TYR A 250 8.88 -8.61 9.15
N GLY A 251 7.79 -8.82 9.88
CA GLY A 251 7.15 -7.78 10.68
C GLY A 251 6.68 -6.58 9.84
N LEU A 252 6.23 -6.82 8.62
CA LEU A 252 5.83 -5.75 7.70
C LEU A 252 4.68 -4.92 8.28
N ARG A 253 4.71 -3.64 8.02
CA ARG A 253 3.58 -2.75 8.31
C ARG A 253 2.51 -2.82 7.24
N ARG A 254 2.89 -3.09 5.97
CA ARG A 254 1.96 -3.17 4.85
C ARG A 254 2.56 -3.92 3.66
N VAL A 255 1.73 -4.69 2.99
CA VAL A 255 1.91 -5.13 1.61
C VAL A 255 1.09 -4.21 0.72
N TYR A 256 1.70 -3.62 -0.29
CA TYR A 256 1.01 -2.84 -1.32
C TYR A 256 0.75 -3.74 -2.51
N TYR A 257 -0.50 -3.81 -2.94
CA TYR A 257 -0.91 -4.49 -4.17
C TYR A 257 -1.00 -3.46 -5.28
N SER A 258 -0.40 -3.75 -6.42
CA SER A 258 -0.41 -2.87 -7.58
C SER A 258 -0.87 -3.65 -8.79
N ALA A 259 -2.06 -3.34 -9.29
CA ALA A 259 -2.57 -3.97 -10.51
C ALA A 259 -1.62 -3.66 -11.67
N PHE A 260 -1.14 -4.73 -12.33
CA PHE A 260 -0.30 -4.59 -13.53
C PHE A 260 -1.03 -3.77 -14.58
N SER A 261 -0.34 -2.81 -15.14
CA SER A 261 -0.81 -2.01 -16.27
C SER A 261 0.11 -2.25 -17.45
N PRO A 262 -0.42 -2.59 -18.62
CA PRO A 262 0.41 -2.75 -19.81
C PRO A 262 1.31 -1.53 -20.03
N ILE A 263 2.56 -1.79 -20.33
CA ILE A 263 3.59 -0.78 -20.57
C ILE A 263 3.93 -0.74 -22.05
N PRO A 264 4.43 0.39 -22.58
CA PRO A 264 4.92 0.44 -23.96
C PRO A 264 5.98 -0.63 -24.22
N ASP A 265 5.97 -1.21 -25.40
CA ASP A 265 6.91 -2.25 -25.84
C ASP A 265 7.03 -3.43 -24.88
N ALA A 266 5.88 -3.83 -24.28
CA ALA A 266 5.83 -4.94 -23.34
C ALA A 266 6.24 -6.27 -24.00
N ALA A 267 6.99 -7.11 -23.29
CA ALA A 267 7.30 -8.46 -23.73
C ALA A 267 6.02 -9.27 -23.91
N ALA A 268 5.94 -10.13 -24.95
CA ALA A 268 4.79 -10.97 -25.27
C ALA A 268 4.35 -11.91 -24.12
N ARG A 269 5.23 -12.18 -23.17
CA ARG A 269 4.95 -12.98 -21.95
C ARG A 269 4.15 -12.25 -20.88
N LEU A 270 3.95 -10.94 -21.03
CA LEU A 270 3.12 -10.14 -20.12
C LEU A 270 1.69 -10.03 -20.66
N PRO A 271 0.68 -9.92 -19.79
CA PRO A 271 -0.70 -9.72 -20.22
C PRO A 271 -0.85 -8.44 -21.04
N ALA A 272 -1.54 -8.52 -22.17
CA ALA A 272 -1.86 -7.35 -23.00
C ALA A 272 -2.95 -6.46 -22.39
N VAL A 273 -3.70 -6.99 -21.42
CA VAL A 273 -4.84 -6.31 -20.78
C VAL A 273 -4.52 -6.05 -19.32
N ARG A 274 -4.89 -4.86 -18.84
CA ARG A 274 -4.74 -4.48 -17.44
C ARG A 274 -5.57 -5.40 -16.55
N ALA A 275 -4.99 -5.81 -15.40
CA ALA A 275 -5.78 -6.45 -14.36
C ALA A 275 -6.90 -5.50 -13.88
N PRO A 276 -8.14 -5.99 -13.65
CA PRO A 276 -9.23 -5.15 -13.18
C PRO A 276 -8.85 -4.42 -11.87
N LEU A 277 -9.06 -3.12 -11.80
CA LEU A 277 -8.73 -2.32 -10.60
C LEU A 277 -9.52 -2.82 -9.37
N VAL A 278 -10.72 -3.35 -9.57
CA VAL A 278 -11.52 -3.96 -8.50
C VAL A 278 -10.79 -5.13 -7.85
N ARG A 279 -9.97 -5.91 -8.58
CA ARG A 279 -9.16 -7.00 -8.01
C ARG A 279 -8.15 -6.47 -6.98
N GLU A 280 -7.47 -5.37 -7.30
CA GLU A 280 -6.57 -4.68 -6.37
C GLU A 280 -7.33 -4.25 -5.09
N HIS A 281 -8.51 -3.65 -5.26
CA HIS A 281 -9.36 -3.24 -4.14
C HIS A 281 -9.80 -4.43 -3.27
N ARG A 282 -10.19 -5.57 -3.89
CA ARG A 282 -10.57 -6.78 -3.16
C ARG A 282 -9.40 -7.38 -2.37
N LEU A 283 -8.19 -7.36 -2.92
CA LEU A 283 -6.98 -7.77 -2.21
C LEU A 283 -6.71 -6.88 -0.99
N TYR A 284 -6.83 -5.55 -1.12
CA TYR A 284 -6.70 -4.65 0.03
C TYR A 284 -7.77 -4.89 1.09
N GLN A 285 -9.01 -5.18 0.69
CA GLN A 285 -10.09 -5.52 1.62
C GLN A 285 -9.81 -6.83 2.36
N ALA A 286 -9.38 -7.87 1.64
CA ALA A 286 -9.00 -9.15 2.23
C ALA A 286 -7.80 -9.03 3.18
N ASP A 287 -6.74 -8.32 2.77
CA ASP A 287 -5.60 -8.00 3.63
C ASP A 287 -6.02 -7.29 4.92
N TRP A 288 -6.97 -6.37 4.82
CA TRP A 288 -7.51 -5.65 5.97
C TRP A 288 -8.26 -6.58 6.93
N LEU A 289 -9.04 -7.54 6.40
CA LEU A 289 -9.74 -8.55 7.20
C LEU A 289 -8.75 -9.43 7.97
N MET A 290 -7.69 -9.88 7.33
CA MET A 290 -6.64 -10.69 7.96
C MET A 290 -5.94 -9.92 9.10
N ARG A 291 -5.57 -8.67 8.87
CA ARG A 291 -4.75 -7.88 9.80
C ARG A 291 -5.50 -7.31 10.98
N PHE A 292 -6.78 -6.98 10.84
CA PHE A 292 -7.52 -6.21 11.85
C PHE A 292 -8.82 -6.84 12.31
N TYR A 293 -9.34 -7.84 11.59
CA TYR A 293 -10.63 -8.44 11.91
C TYR A 293 -10.50 -9.90 12.39
N GLY A 294 -9.28 -10.44 12.43
CA GLY A 294 -9.03 -11.79 12.88
C GLY A 294 -9.52 -12.89 11.93
N PHE A 295 -9.65 -12.58 10.63
CA PHE A 295 -9.91 -13.62 9.64
C PHE A 295 -8.63 -14.36 9.29
N ALA A 296 -8.69 -15.69 9.27
CA ALA A 296 -7.65 -16.49 8.63
C ALA A 296 -7.78 -16.35 7.09
N ARG A 297 -6.66 -16.37 6.36
CA ARG A 297 -6.67 -16.32 4.91
C ARG A 297 -7.59 -17.37 4.28
N ALA A 298 -7.53 -18.61 4.81
CA ALA A 298 -8.33 -19.72 4.31
C ALA A 298 -9.85 -19.54 4.47
N GLU A 299 -10.30 -18.73 5.43
CA GLU A 299 -11.71 -18.34 5.57
C GLU A 299 -12.14 -17.41 4.44
N ILE A 300 -11.25 -16.57 3.92
CA ILE A 300 -11.55 -15.56 2.91
C ILE A 300 -11.56 -16.18 1.51
N VAL A 301 -10.49 -16.91 1.17
CA VAL A 301 -10.29 -17.48 -0.17
C VAL A 301 -9.37 -18.72 -0.11
N GLY A 302 -9.68 -19.74 -0.91
CA GLY A 302 -8.83 -20.91 -1.11
C GLY A 302 -7.51 -20.55 -1.80
N GLU A 303 -6.46 -21.36 -1.63
CA GLU A 303 -5.13 -21.03 -2.16
C GLU A 303 -5.10 -20.91 -3.67
N GLY A 304 -5.80 -21.77 -4.38
CA GLY A 304 -5.93 -21.77 -5.86
C GLY A 304 -7.05 -20.89 -6.41
N GLU A 305 -7.74 -20.11 -5.58
CA GLU A 305 -8.95 -19.37 -5.94
C GLU A 305 -8.70 -17.86 -6.05
N ASN A 306 -9.62 -17.20 -6.76
CA ASN A 306 -9.67 -15.74 -6.82
C ASN A 306 -10.80 -15.19 -5.92
N LEU A 307 -10.61 -13.96 -5.45
CA LEU A 307 -11.63 -13.20 -4.73
C LEU A 307 -12.82 -12.89 -5.64
N ASP A 308 -14.01 -12.84 -5.06
CA ASP A 308 -15.21 -12.36 -5.73
C ASP A 308 -15.04 -10.89 -6.12
N LEU A 309 -15.16 -10.57 -7.40
CA LEU A 309 -15.02 -9.20 -7.90
C LEU A 309 -16.31 -8.38 -7.72
N GLU A 310 -17.47 -9.05 -7.66
CA GLU A 310 -18.77 -8.38 -7.48
C GLU A 310 -19.02 -8.02 -6.01
N ARG A 311 -18.61 -8.89 -5.08
CA ARG A 311 -18.84 -8.73 -3.65
C ARG A 311 -17.57 -8.46 -2.88
N ASP A 312 -17.67 -7.65 -1.83
CA ASP A 312 -16.53 -7.50 -0.91
C ASP A 312 -16.23 -8.83 -0.19
N PRO A 313 -14.96 -9.08 0.19
CA PRO A 313 -14.57 -10.38 0.78
C PRO A 313 -15.33 -10.73 2.07
N LYS A 314 -15.74 -9.75 2.86
CA LYS A 314 -16.49 -9.96 4.11
C LYS A 314 -17.92 -10.37 3.84
N LEU A 315 -18.57 -9.74 2.86
CA LEU A 315 -19.91 -10.14 2.41
C LEU A 315 -19.86 -11.52 1.74
N ALA A 316 -18.88 -11.77 0.88
CA ALA A 316 -18.69 -13.07 0.25
C ALA A 316 -18.52 -14.19 1.30
N TRP A 317 -17.74 -13.94 2.36
CA TRP A 317 -17.60 -14.86 3.48
C TRP A 317 -18.97 -15.09 4.19
N ALA A 318 -19.69 -14.03 4.53
CA ALA A 318 -20.96 -14.12 5.23
C ALA A 318 -22.00 -14.92 4.44
N LEU A 319 -22.02 -14.79 3.09
CA LEU A 319 -22.92 -15.53 2.23
C LEU A 319 -22.56 -17.02 2.08
N ARG A 320 -21.28 -17.39 2.27
CA ARG A 320 -20.87 -18.80 2.38
C ARG A 320 -21.18 -19.41 3.76
N ASN A 321 -21.24 -18.58 4.80
CA ASN A 321 -21.47 -19.00 6.19
C ASN A 321 -22.82 -18.50 6.71
N ARG A 322 -23.89 -18.71 5.95
CA ARG A 322 -25.24 -18.17 6.23
C ARG A 322 -25.80 -18.60 7.58
N GLY A 323 -25.45 -19.81 8.05
CA GLY A 323 -25.90 -20.35 9.33
C GLY A 323 -25.41 -19.57 10.55
N ASP A 324 -24.36 -18.75 10.40
CA ASP A 324 -23.84 -17.91 11.48
C ASP A 324 -24.67 -16.63 11.71
N PHE A 325 -25.67 -16.37 10.88
CA PHE A 325 -26.46 -15.13 10.91
C PHE A 325 -27.95 -15.40 11.15
N PRO A 326 -28.66 -14.50 11.86
CA PRO A 326 -28.22 -13.20 12.37
C PRO A 326 -27.35 -13.30 13.64
N VAL A 327 -26.40 -12.40 13.78
CA VAL A 327 -25.57 -12.24 14.98
C VAL A 327 -26.29 -11.31 15.97
N ASP A 328 -26.54 -11.77 17.19
CA ASP A 328 -27.14 -10.93 18.24
C ASP A 328 -26.07 -9.97 18.81
N VAL A 329 -26.27 -8.67 18.58
CA VAL A 329 -25.35 -7.63 19.03
C VAL A 329 -25.25 -7.50 20.56
N ASN A 330 -26.26 -8.03 21.30
CA ASN A 330 -26.31 -7.97 22.75
C ASN A 330 -25.51 -9.11 23.42
N THR A 331 -25.32 -10.24 22.73
CA THR A 331 -24.73 -11.44 23.33
C THR A 331 -23.45 -11.90 22.65
N ALA A 332 -23.32 -11.65 21.33
CA ALA A 332 -22.18 -12.12 20.56
C ALA A 332 -20.84 -11.52 21.05
N ASP A 333 -19.78 -12.30 20.97
CA ASP A 333 -18.42 -11.84 21.23
C ASP A 333 -17.93 -10.86 20.13
N ARG A 334 -16.78 -10.26 20.37
CA ARG A 334 -16.15 -9.29 19.46
C ARG A 334 -15.84 -9.93 18.10
N GLU A 335 -15.36 -11.14 18.09
CA GLU A 335 -14.94 -11.83 16.89
C GLU A 335 -16.15 -12.09 15.97
N ARG A 336 -17.26 -12.62 16.49
CA ARG A 336 -18.49 -12.83 15.73
C ARG A 336 -19.06 -11.52 15.22
N MET A 337 -19.03 -10.44 16.02
CA MET A 337 -19.48 -9.12 15.56
C MET A 337 -18.60 -8.57 14.43
N LEU A 338 -17.28 -8.82 14.45
CA LEU A 338 -16.37 -8.44 13.36
C LEU A 338 -16.62 -9.21 12.06
N ARG A 339 -17.31 -10.36 12.10
CA ARG A 339 -17.74 -11.12 10.92
C ARG A 339 -18.94 -10.49 10.19
N VAL A 340 -19.70 -9.63 10.86
CA VAL A 340 -20.89 -8.99 10.29
C VAL A 340 -20.52 -7.99 9.17
N PRO A 341 -21.03 -8.15 7.93
CA PRO A 341 -20.84 -7.19 6.86
C PRO A 341 -21.28 -5.78 7.29
N GLY A 342 -20.49 -4.77 6.95
CA GLY A 342 -20.75 -3.37 7.32
C GLY A 342 -20.30 -2.96 8.72
N LEU A 343 -20.00 -3.88 9.65
CA LEU A 343 -19.45 -3.54 10.96
C LEU A 343 -17.92 -3.43 10.87
N GLY A 344 -17.38 -2.26 11.21
CA GLY A 344 -15.96 -2.00 11.35
C GLY A 344 -15.48 -2.17 12.79
N VAL A 345 -14.17 -2.29 13.01
CA VAL A 345 -13.54 -2.44 14.33
C VAL A 345 -14.04 -1.37 15.31
N ARG A 346 -13.99 -0.08 14.93
CA ARG A 346 -14.45 1.02 15.79
C ARG A 346 -15.95 0.92 16.15
N SER A 347 -16.78 0.50 15.19
CA SER A 347 -18.22 0.32 15.45
C SER A 347 -18.46 -0.84 16.40
N VAL A 348 -17.76 -1.97 16.22
CA VAL A 348 -17.85 -3.13 17.10
C VAL A 348 -17.40 -2.75 18.52
N ASP A 349 -16.25 -2.13 18.67
CA ASP A 349 -15.72 -1.73 19.97
C ASP A 349 -16.71 -0.78 20.67
N ARG A 350 -17.30 0.18 19.93
CA ARG A 350 -18.32 1.08 20.49
C ARG A 350 -19.63 0.38 20.87
N LEU A 351 -20.09 -0.60 20.07
CA LEU A 351 -21.27 -1.41 20.43
C LEU A 351 -21.00 -2.21 21.70
N LEU A 352 -19.81 -2.81 21.84
CA LEU A 352 -19.42 -3.54 23.05
C LEU A 352 -19.35 -2.68 24.30
N GLU A 353 -18.96 -1.41 24.19
CA GLU A 353 -18.99 -0.45 25.28
C GLU A 353 -20.42 -0.12 25.69
N VAL A 354 -21.27 0.27 24.73
CA VAL A 354 -22.66 0.72 25.00
C VAL A 354 -23.51 -0.42 25.54
N ARG A 355 -23.36 -1.65 25.06
CA ARG A 355 -24.16 -2.79 25.56
C ARG A 355 -23.95 -3.12 27.04
N ARG A 356 -22.84 -2.67 27.64
CA ARG A 356 -22.60 -2.83 29.09
C ARG A 356 -23.55 -1.95 29.93
N LEU A 357 -24.07 -0.90 29.31
CA LEU A 357 -24.94 0.09 30.00
C LEU A 357 -26.42 -0.17 29.77
N LYS A 358 -26.78 -0.73 28.60
CA LYS A 358 -28.18 -1.01 28.21
C LYS A 358 -28.21 -2.06 27.09
N ARG A 359 -29.37 -2.72 26.95
CA ARG A 359 -29.62 -3.56 25.76
C ARG A 359 -29.74 -2.68 24.53
N LEU A 360 -28.98 -3.06 23.48
CA LEU A 360 -28.93 -2.36 22.22
C LEU A 360 -30.18 -2.62 21.38
N THR A 361 -30.80 -1.54 20.90
CA THR A 361 -31.85 -1.54 19.89
C THR A 361 -31.28 -1.35 18.49
N LEU A 362 -32.07 -1.57 17.45
CA LEU A 362 -31.68 -1.31 16.07
C LEU A 362 -31.30 0.17 15.86
N GLU A 363 -31.99 1.08 16.54
CA GLU A 363 -31.70 2.52 16.49
C GLU A 363 -30.35 2.85 17.13
N ASP A 364 -29.94 2.17 18.20
CA ASP A 364 -28.62 2.32 18.78
C ASP A 364 -27.53 1.89 17.79
N VAL A 365 -27.74 0.75 17.11
CA VAL A 365 -26.80 0.29 16.06
C VAL A 365 -26.74 1.31 14.92
N ARG A 366 -27.88 1.88 14.48
CA ARG A 366 -27.92 2.88 13.42
C ARG A 366 -27.11 4.13 13.75
N ARG A 367 -27.16 4.59 15.00
CA ARG A 367 -26.39 5.77 15.46
C ARG A 367 -24.88 5.54 15.47
N ILE A 368 -24.46 4.29 15.73
CA ILE A 368 -23.03 3.91 15.79
C ILE A 368 -22.49 3.56 14.40
N CYS A 369 -23.31 2.97 13.54
CA CYS A 369 -22.90 2.42 12.26
C CYS A 369 -23.42 3.27 11.10
N ARG A 370 -22.53 3.92 10.34
CA ARG A 370 -22.92 4.78 9.20
C ARG A 370 -23.64 4.03 8.06
N GLY A 371 -23.52 2.71 7.98
CA GLY A 371 -24.06 1.88 6.88
C GLY A 371 -25.08 0.86 7.36
N ILE A 372 -26.12 1.26 8.12
CA ILE A 372 -27.11 0.35 8.71
C ILE A 372 -27.76 -0.59 7.68
N ALA A 373 -27.97 -0.16 6.44
CA ALA A 373 -28.58 -0.98 5.39
C ALA A 373 -27.75 -2.26 5.09
N LYS A 374 -26.42 -2.16 5.17
CA LYS A 374 -25.51 -3.31 5.00
C LYS A 374 -25.48 -4.21 6.24
N VAL A 375 -25.68 -3.67 7.42
CA VAL A 375 -25.58 -4.38 8.71
C VAL A 375 -26.88 -5.08 9.07
N LYS A 376 -28.00 -4.39 8.89
CA LYS A 376 -29.35 -4.80 9.32
C LYS A 376 -29.74 -6.24 8.93
N PRO A 377 -29.41 -6.75 7.72
CA PRO A 377 -29.75 -8.12 7.34
C PRO A 377 -29.02 -9.20 8.14
N PHE A 378 -27.91 -8.87 8.79
CA PHE A 378 -26.98 -9.83 9.40
C PHE A 378 -26.98 -9.79 10.94
N ILE A 379 -27.80 -8.92 11.56
CA ILE A 379 -27.83 -8.76 13.03
C ILE A 379 -29.22 -8.95 13.62
N ALA A 380 -29.24 -9.37 14.90
CA ALA A 380 -30.40 -9.22 15.80
C ALA A 380 -30.08 -8.18 16.87
N ALA A 381 -31.09 -7.43 17.31
CA ALA A 381 -31.05 -6.46 18.38
C ALA A 381 -32.29 -6.64 19.30
N ALA A 382 -32.43 -5.86 20.37
CA ALA A 382 -33.52 -6.03 21.34
C ALA A 382 -34.92 -5.91 20.71
N ASP A 383 -35.02 -5.06 19.70
CA ASP A 383 -36.28 -4.73 18.98
C ASP A 383 -36.26 -5.16 17.50
N TRP A 384 -35.24 -5.92 17.10
CA TRP A 384 -35.07 -6.30 15.71
C TRP A 384 -34.53 -7.72 15.57
N ARG A 385 -35.18 -8.56 14.77
CA ARG A 385 -34.75 -9.87 14.38
C ARG A 385 -35.13 -10.15 12.92
N PRO A 386 -34.17 -10.19 12.00
CA PRO A 386 -34.44 -10.56 10.60
C PRO A 386 -34.73 -12.06 10.49
N VAL A 387 -35.33 -12.48 9.38
CA VAL A 387 -35.33 -13.90 8.98
C VAL A 387 -33.88 -14.37 8.91
N ALA A 388 -33.61 -15.58 9.40
CA ALA A 388 -32.27 -16.16 9.34
C ALA A 388 -31.73 -16.12 7.88
N LEU A 389 -30.45 -15.79 7.73
CA LEU A 389 -29.85 -15.64 6.41
C LEU A 389 -29.87 -16.96 5.61
N ALA A 390 -29.81 -18.10 6.34
CA ALA A 390 -29.91 -19.44 5.76
C ALA A 390 -31.28 -19.67 5.08
N ASP A 391 -32.35 -19.09 5.61
CA ASP A 391 -33.74 -19.29 5.17
C ASP A 391 -34.17 -18.26 4.11
N ARG A 392 -33.28 -17.37 3.67
CA ARG A 392 -33.63 -16.35 2.67
C ARG A 392 -33.47 -16.90 1.26
N GLU A 393 -34.51 -16.76 0.45
CA GLU A 393 -34.47 -17.05 -0.98
C GLU A 393 -33.63 -16.01 -1.74
N ALA A 394 -33.83 -14.73 -1.45
CA ALA A 394 -33.08 -13.63 -2.06
C ALA A 394 -31.89 -13.22 -1.18
N LEU A 395 -30.70 -13.16 -1.79
CA LEU A 395 -29.49 -12.67 -1.12
C LEU A 395 -29.49 -11.15 -1.04
N PRO A 396 -28.93 -10.56 0.04
CA PRO A 396 -28.66 -9.13 0.08
C PRO A 396 -27.77 -8.74 -1.11
N THR A 397 -28.24 -7.85 -1.96
CA THR A 397 -27.43 -7.24 -3.02
C THR A 397 -26.62 -6.09 -2.43
N GLU A 398 -25.36 -5.97 -2.81
CA GLU A 398 -24.62 -4.75 -2.53
C GLU A 398 -25.27 -3.60 -3.31
N PRO A 399 -25.56 -2.46 -2.67
CA PRO A 399 -25.75 -1.24 -3.44
C PRO A 399 -24.47 -1.02 -4.25
N THR A 400 -24.61 -0.85 -5.56
CA THR A 400 -23.47 -0.58 -6.46
C THR A 400 -22.67 0.55 -5.83
N GLN A 401 -21.45 0.23 -5.39
CA GLN A 401 -20.57 1.24 -4.81
C GLN A 401 -20.13 2.13 -5.95
N MET A 402 -20.85 3.22 -6.17
CA MET A 402 -20.37 4.30 -7.02
C MET A 402 -19.01 4.71 -6.47
N SER A 403 -18.02 4.76 -7.36
CA SER A 403 -16.65 5.15 -7.05
C SER A 403 -16.61 6.26 -6.00
N LEU A 404 -15.94 6.00 -4.88
CA LEU A 404 -15.70 6.98 -3.81
C LEU A 404 -14.45 7.84 -4.10
N PHE A 405 -13.97 7.79 -5.38
CA PHE A 405 -12.80 8.56 -5.80
C PHE A 405 -13.03 9.21 -7.16
#